data_03055cb8e3f4e3e918fc602225faba3e
#
_entry.id   03055cb8e3f4e3e918fc602225faba3e
#
_cell.length_a   1.000
_cell.length_b   1.000
_cell.length_c   1.000
_cell.angle_alpha   90.00
_cell.angle_beta   90.00
_cell.angle_gamma   90.00
#
_symmetry.space_group_name_H-M   'P 1'
#
loop_
_entity.id
_entity.type
_entity.pdbx_description
1 polymer ?
#
loop_
_entity_poly.entity_id
_entity_poly.type
_entity_poly.pdbx_seq_one_letter_code
_entity_poly.pdbx_strand_id
1 'polypeptide(L)'
;MPCTTILVGKKASYDGSTMIARNDDSGAGHYTSKKFVVIHPEEQPRTYKTEISHLTIELPDNPMRYTAVPNAEKGEGVWSASGVNAAQVGMTATETITSNPRVLGADPLVVYQPAEDGKEEVPGGIGEEDLVYIVLPYIKSAREGVKRLGSLLEQYGTYEMNGIAFQDHDEIWWLETIGGHHWMAVKVPDDHYVAMPNQLGIDHFDLEDALGEQKEYMCSADLKEFIETYHLDLSMDGNFNPRDAFGSHDDSDHVYNTPRAWFMERCLNPHTKKWDGPDADYTPVSDDIPWMMVPEKKITVEDVKYVLSSHYQGTPYDPYAAYGDKSWKGAYRSIGVNRTDFLSVIQMRPDHKGDNGILQWIAFASNTFNVLVPFYTDVTTTPEYLSNTTGEVSTDNFYWASRMVAAMADASYKSSIFHIERYQEKVMAKGHALIHQYDALLAGETDETKQTQLREEANNKIAEMLKKETGATLHKVLFELSNQMKNAYSRSDA
;
A
#
# COMPACT_ATOMS: atom_id res chain seq x y z
N MET A 1 -1.64 -10.58 -2.39
CA MET A 1 -1.89 -9.84 -3.65
C MET A 1 -0.64 -9.08 -4.10
N PRO A 2 -0.42 -8.86 -5.40
CA PRO A 2 0.76 -8.15 -5.88
C PRO A 2 0.63 -6.63 -5.64
N CYS A 3 1.34 -6.09 -4.69
CA CYS A 3 1.29 -4.70 -4.26
C CYS A 3 2.62 -3.96 -4.52
N THR A 4 2.73 -2.70 -4.17
CA THR A 4 3.97 -1.93 -4.10
C THR A 4 3.84 -0.89 -2.99
N THR A 5 4.80 -0.87 -2.07
CA THR A 5 4.78 -0.03 -0.88
C THR A 5 5.97 0.95 -0.88
N ILE A 6 5.75 2.15 -0.39
CA ILE A 6 6.80 3.12 -0.04
C ILE A 6 6.54 3.66 1.37
N LEU A 7 7.60 3.73 2.18
CA LEU A 7 7.57 4.31 3.52
C LEU A 7 8.51 5.52 3.52
N VAL A 8 8.13 6.62 4.19
CA VAL A 8 8.92 7.84 4.20
C VAL A 8 9.04 8.36 5.62
N GLY A 9 10.26 8.35 6.16
CA GLY A 9 10.57 8.88 7.48
C GLY A 9 10.37 10.39 7.59
N LYS A 10 10.08 10.89 8.78
CA LYS A 10 9.72 12.30 9.03
C LYS A 10 10.77 13.33 8.60
N LYS A 11 12.05 12.98 8.60
CA LYS A 11 13.12 13.86 8.10
C LYS A 11 13.34 13.75 6.59
N ALA A 12 12.88 12.66 5.97
CA ALA A 12 12.88 12.47 4.53
C ALA A 12 11.69 13.14 3.84
N SER A 13 10.58 13.36 4.53
CA SER A 13 9.39 14.02 4.00
C SER A 13 9.51 15.55 3.94
N TYR A 14 8.72 16.20 3.09
CA TYR A 14 8.79 17.65 2.81
C TYR A 14 8.35 18.53 3.99
N ASP A 15 7.39 18.07 4.78
CA ASP A 15 6.76 18.78 5.87
C ASP A 15 7.03 18.19 7.27
N GLY A 16 7.87 17.14 7.35
CA GLY A 16 8.16 16.44 8.60
C GLY A 16 7.13 15.36 8.96
N SER A 17 6.17 15.07 8.08
CA SER A 17 5.24 13.95 8.26
C SER A 17 5.95 12.61 8.19
N THR A 18 5.49 11.62 8.96
CA THR A 18 5.69 10.23 8.57
C THR A 18 4.66 9.88 7.49
N MET A 19 5.05 9.08 6.46
CA MET A 19 4.13 8.63 5.43
C MET A 19 4.30 7.14 5.16
N ILE A 20 3.18 6.41 5.12
CA ILE A 20 3.12 5.04 4.60
C ILE A 20 2.16 5.00 3.43
N ALA A 21 2.58 4.36 2.34
CA ALA A 21 1.79 4.32 1.12
C ALA A 21 1.89 2.97 0.42
N ARG A 22 0.76 2.50 -0.14
CA ARG A 22 0.68 1.22 -0.83
C ARG A 22 -0.34 1.25 -1.97
N ASN A 23 0.07 0.67 -3.10
CA ASN A 23 -0.87 0.16 -4.10
C ASN A 23 -1.44 -1.17 -3.63
N ASP A 24 -2.74 -1.34 -3.76
CA ASP A 24 -3.42 -2.62 -3.63
C ASP A 24 -3.74 -3.12 -5.05
N ASP A 25 -3.11 -4.21 -5.47
CA ASP A 25 -3.25 -4.72 -6.82
C ASP A 25 -3.85 -6.13 -6.77
N SER A 26 -4.95 -6.37 -7.45
CA SER A 26 -5.55 -7.69 -7.62
C SER A 26 -4.67 -8.66 -8.43
N GLY A 27 -5.00 -9.92 -8.43
CA GLY A 27 -4.40 -10.95 -9.28
C GLY A 27 -4.56 -10.65 -10.77
N ALA A 28 -3.75 -11.30 -11.61
CA ALA A 28 -3.82 -11.10 -13.06
C ALA A 28 -5.20 -11.49 -13.63
N GLY A 29 -5.78 -10.57 -14.39
CA GLY A 29 -7.12 -10.76 -14.99
C GLY A 29 -8.29 -10.42 -14.05
N HIS A 30 -8.02 -9.96 -12.83
CA HIS A 30 -9.01 -9.56 -11.84
C HIS A 30 -8.81 -8.11 -11.39
N TYR A 31 -9.83 -7.54 -10.79
CA TYR A 31 -9.78 -6.32 -9.99
C TYR A 31 -10.91 -6.39 -8.96
N THR A 32 -10.72 -5.72 -7.83
CA THR A 32 -11.67 -5.73 -6.72
C THR A 32 -12.16 -4.32 -6.47
N SER A 33 -13.50 -4.16 -6.45
CA SER A 33 -14.09 -2.86 -6.15
C SER A 33 -13.90 -2.51 -4.67
N LYS A 34 -13.45 -1.29 -4.39
CA LYS A 34 -13.13 -0.79 -3.05
C LYS A 34 -14.02 0.40 -2.67
N LYS A 35 -14.16 0.63 -1.39
CA LYS A 35 -14.83 1.79 -0.82
C LYS A 35 -14.03 2.37 0.34
N PHE A 36 -14.19 3.64 0.64
CA PHE A 36 -13.57 4.30 1.79
C PHE A 36 -14.63 4.56 2.86
N VAL A 37 -14.44 3.98 4.04
CA VAL A 37 -15.44 3.98 5.11
C VAL A 37 -14.82 4.24 6.48
N VAL A 38 -15.66 4.56 7.47
CA VAL A 38 -15.35 4.50 8.89
C VAL A 38 -15.98 3.22 9.46
N ILE A 39 -15.23 2.49 10.25
CA ILE A 39 -15.72 1.33 11.02
C ILE A 39 -15.86 1.76 12.48
N HIS A 40 -17.07 1.62 13.01
CA HIS A 40 -17.37 2.00 14.38
C HIS A 40 -17.16 0.84 15.37
N PRO A 41 -16.91 1.12 16.67
CA PRO A 41 -16.69 0.09 17.68
C PRO A 41 -17.82 -0.94 17.78
N GLU A 42 -19.07 -0.50 17.63
CA GLU A 42 -20.27 -1.35 17.68
C GLU A 42 -20.43 -2.31 16.48
N GLU A 43 -19.73 -2.05 15.40
CA GLU A 43 -19.71 -2.91 14.20
C GLU A 43 -18.68 -4.04 14.29
N GLN A 44 -17.87 -4.05 15.36
CA GLN A 44 -16.74 -4.97 15.51
C GLN A 44 -17.10 -6.11 16.49
N PRO A 45 -17.15 -7.38 16.05
CA PRO A 45 -17.46 -8.51 16.90
C PRO A 45 -16.37 -8.79 17.94
N ARG A 46 -16.71 -9.49 19.03
CA ARG A 46 -15.72 -9.99 20.01
C ARG A 46 -15.15 -11.34 19.60
N THR A 47 -15.94 -12.17 18.97
CA THR A 47 -15.51 -13.42 18.35
C THR A 47 -15.55 -13.23 16.84
N TYR A 48 -14.42 -13.29 16.19
CA TYR A 48 -14.27 -13.11 14.75
C TYR A 48 -13.90 -14.43 14.09
N LYS A 49 -14.68 -14.85 13.11
CA LYS A 49 -14.35 -16.00 12.26
C LYS A 49 -13.94 -15.48 10.87
N THR A 50 -12.72 -15.86 10.43
CA THR A 50 -12.20 -15.52 9.12
C THR A 50 -12.98 -16.27 8.02
N GLU A 51 -13.13 -15.67 6.85
CA GLU A 51 -13.89 -16.27 5.75
C GLU A 51 -13.08 -17.30 4.96
N ILE A 52 -11.78 -17.04 4.74
CA ILE A 52 -10.94 -17.88 3.88
C ILE A 52 -10.33 -19.03 4.68
N SER A 53 -9.78 -18.75 5.84
CA SER A 53 -9.04 -19.75 6.63
C SER A 53 -9.89 -20.45 7.71
N HIS A 54 -11.14 -20.02 7.94
CA HIS A 54 -12.05 -20.51 8.98
C HIS A 54 -11.51 -20.42 10.42
N LEU A 55 -10.46 -19.61 10.63
CA LEU A 55 -9.88 -19.36 11.94
C LEU A 55 -10.86 -18.57 12.81
N THR A 56 -11.00 -18.94 14.09
CA THR A 56 -11.76 -18.17 15.05
C THR A 56 -10.82 -17.46 16.03
N ILE A 57 -10.97 -16.13 16.14
CA ILE A 57 -10.12 -15.26 16.97
C ILE A 57 -11.00 -14.54 17.98
N GLU A 58 -10.63 -14.61 19.27
CA GLU A 58 -11.22 -13.77 20.32
C GLU A 58 -10.54 -12.40 20.32
N LEU A 59 -11.32 -11.36 20.05
CA LEU A 59 -10.85 -9.99 19.97
C LEU A 59 -11.05 -9.24 21.29
N PRO A 60 -10.19 -8.27 21.64
CA PRO A 60 -10.35 -7.47 22.87
C PRO A 60 -11.65 -6.68 22.92
N ASP A 61 -12.12 -6.35 24.14
CA ASP A 61 -13.43 -5.74 24.37
C ASP A 61 -13.56 -4.28 23.90
N ASN A 62 -12.54 -3.53 23.74
CA ASN A 62 -12.61 -2.09 23.50
C ASN A 62 -11.96 -1.71 22.18
N PRO A 63 -12.56 -2.07 21.01
CA PRO A 63 -12.06 -1.64 19.73
C PRO A 63 -12.23 -0.13 19.56
N MET A 64 -11.29 0.49 18.91
CA MET A 64 -11.39 1.89 18.51
C MET A 64 -12.04 2.00 17.13
N ARG A 65 -12.68 3.15 16.87
CA ARG A 65 -13.09 3.56 15.53
C ARG A 65 -11.85 3.72 14.64
N TYR A 66 -11.97 3.36 13.37
CA TYR A 66 -10.90 3.57 12.39
C TYR A 66 -11.46 3.76 10.97
N THR A 67 -10.68 4.42 10.09
CA THR A 67 -10.95 4.46 8.65
C THR A 67 -10.47 3.16 7.99
N ALA A 68 -11.12 2.75 6.92
CA ALA A 68 -10.76 1.53 6.18
C ALA A 68 -11.06 1.66 4.68
N VAL A 69 -10.39 0.82 3.87
CA VAL A 69 -10.61 0.72 2.42
C VAL A 69 -11.00 -0.73 2.05
N PRO A 70 -12.13 -1.25 2.59
CA PRO A 70 -12.52 -2.63 2.39
C PRO A 70 -13.04 -2.90 0.97
N ASN A 71 -13.15 -4.20 0.66
CA ASN A 71 -13.88 -4.65 -0.52
C ASN A 71 -15.33 -4.15 -0.49
N ALA A 72 -15.83 -3.70 -1.63
CA ALA A 72 -17.23 -3.29 -1.76
C ALA A 72 -18.18 -4.49 -1.80
N GLU A 73 -17.71 -5.61 -2.34
CA GLU A 73 -18.44 -6.88 -2.39
C GLU A 73 -18.07 -7.75 -1.19
N LYS A 74 -18.98 -8.64 -0.81
CA LYS A 74 -18.83 -9.55 0.33
C LYS A 74 -18.48 -10.95 -0.15
N GLY A 75 -17.90 -11.78 0.72
CA GLY A 75 -17.71 -13.21 0.49
C GLY A 75 -16.25 -13.66 0.40
N GLU A 76 -15.30 -12.70 0.48
CA GLU A 76 -13.85 -13.01 0.43
C GLU A 76 -13.11 -12.43 1.64
N GLY A 77 -13.81 -12.08 2.71
CA GLY A 77 -13.24 -11.41 3.90
C GLY A 77 -13.40 -9.90 3.87
N VAL A 78 -12.94 -9.23 4.95
CA VAL A 78 -13.14 -7.78 5.13
C VAL A 78 -12.21 -6.95 4.24
N TRP A 79 -10.96 -7.36 4.08
CA TRP A 79 -9.95 -6.67 3.28
C TRP A 79 -9.87 -5.17 3.57
N SER A 80 -9.79 -4.79 4.87
CA SER A 80 -9.75 -3.38 5.29
C SER A 80 -8.55 -2.62 4.74
N ALA A 81 -7.50 -3.31 4.39
CA ALA A 81 -6.33 -2.95 3.60
C ALA A 81 -5.50 -1.75 4.07
N SER A 82 -6.10 -0.63 4.50
CA SER A 82 -5.39 0.56 4.99
C SER A 82 -6.32 1.41 5.84
N GLY A 83 -5.81 2.00 6.93
CA GLY A 83 -6.62 2.88 7.77
C GLY A 83 -5.85 3.56 8.89
N VAL A 84 -6.55 4.45 9.58
CA VAL A 84 -6.09 5.19 10.75
C VAL A 84 -7.11 5.04 11.86
N ASN A 85 -6.68 4.67 13.07
CA ASN A 85 -7.56 4.54 14.23
C ASN A 85 -7.67 5.83 15.05
N ALA A 86 -8.59 5.85 16.01
CA ALA A 86 -8.83 6.99 16.87
C ALA A 86 -7.64 7.34 17.81
N ALA A 87 -6.68 6.44 17.99
CA ALA A 87 -5.42 6.71 18.70
C ALA A 87 -4.33 7.31 17.80
N GLN A 88 -4.67 7.69 16.57
CA GLN A 88 -3.74 8.28 15.59
C GLN A 88 -2.62 7.29 15.18
N VAL A 89 -2.95 6.03 15.03
CA VAL A 89 -2.07 5.01 14.48
C VAL A 89 -2.55 4.62 13.10
N GLY A 90 -1.63 4.62 12.13
CA GLY A 90 -1.87 4.16 10.76
C GLY A 90 -1.34 2.76 10.54
N MET A 91 -2.02 2.00 9.70
CA MET A 91 -1.61 0.68 9.26
C MET A 91 -1.96 0.50 7.79
N THR A 92 -1.06 -0.12 7.04
CA THR A 92 -1.37 -0.66 5.71
C THR A 92 -0.89 -2.11 5.65
N ALA A 93 -1.73 -2.97 5.20
CA ALA A 93 -1.49 -4.38 5.02
C ALA A 93 -2.17 -4.79 3.69
N THR A 94 -1.51 -5.47 2.81
CA THR A 94 -0.21 -6.12 2.96
C THR A 94 0.61 -5.94 1.68
N GLU A 95 1.92 -6.17 1.78
CA GLU A 95 2.76 -6.43 0.61
C GLU A 95 3.01 -7.94 0.60
N THR A 96 2.44 -8.69 -0.34
CA THR A 96 2.71 -10.14 -0.43
C THR A 96 4.19 -10.36 -0.75
N ILE A 97 4.88 -11.15 0.08
CA ILE A 97 6.30 -11.49 -0.06
C ILE A 97 6.46 -13.01 -0.18
N THR A 98 7.65 -13.48 -0.48
CA THR A 98 7.89 -14.92 -0.68
C THR A 98 9.13 -15.38 0.09
N SER A 99 8.94 -16.34 1.00
CA SER A 99 10.05 -17.06 1.65
C SER A 99 10.57 -18.19 0.76
N ASN A 100 11.87 -18.48 0.88
CA ASN A 100 12.48 -19.55 0.12
C ASN A 100 12.06 -20.96 0.63
N PRO A 101 12.30 -22.04 -0.16
CA PRO A 101 11.89 -23.38 0.21
C PRO A 101 12.51 -23.93 1.48
N ARG A 102 13.70 -23.46 1.91
CA ARG A 102 14.33 -23.90 3.17
C ARG A 102 13.54 -23.40 4.37
N VAL A 103 13.11 -22.15 4.33
CA VAL A 103 12.23 -21.54 5.34
C VAL A 103 10.89 -22.26 5.37
N LEU A 104 10.23 -22.42 4.20
CA LEU A 104 8.92 -23.07 4.13
C LEU A 104 8.95 -24.55 4.50
N GLY A 105 10.09 -25.21 4.37
CA GLY A 105 10.29 -26.57 4.84
C GLY A 105 10.48 -26.68 6.36
N ALA A 106 11.00 -25.61 6.98
CA ALA A 106 11.26 -25.54 8.42
C ALA A 106 10.05 -24.99 9.21
N ASP A 107 9.35 -24.00 8.65
CA ASP A 107 8.13 -23.40 9.19
C ASP A 107 7.06 -23.29 8.08
N PRO A 108 6.30 -24.38 7.83
CA PRO A 108 5.28 -24.42 6.80
C PRO A 108 4.14 -23.45 7.06
N LEU A 109 3.55 -22.91 5.98
CA LEU A 109 2.35 -22.09 6.05
C LEU A 109 1.18 -22.87 6.66
N VAL A 110 0.36 -22.21 7.46
CA VAL A 110 -0.82 -22.77 8.13
C VAL A 110 -2.03 -22.68 7.21
N VAL A 111 -2.12 -23.60 6.26
CA VAL A 111 -3.16 -23.59 5.21
C VAL A 111 -4.42 -24.30 5.67
N TYR A 112 -5.59 -23.73 5.38
CA TYR A 112 -6.90 -24.33 5.63
C TYR A 112 -7.02 -25.71 4.96
N GLN A 113 -7.52 -26.70 5.70
CA GLN A 113 -7.81 -28.02 5.20
C GLN A 113 -9.31 -28.30 5.34
N PRO A 114 -10.04 -28.49 4.26
CA PRO A 114 -11.47 -28.78 4.32
C PRO A 114 -11.74 -30.15 4.97
N ALA A 115 -12.94 -30.32 5.50
CA ALA A 115 -13.39 -31.62 6.02
C ALA A 115 -13.48 -32.65 4.88
N GLU A 116 -12.78 -33.77 5.01
CA GLU A 116 -12.77 -34.87 4.03
C GLU A 116 -12.78 -36.24 4.71
N ASP A 117 -13.53 -37.20 4.16
CA ASP A 117 -13.51 -38.64 4.51
C ASP A 117 -13.55 -38.94 6.02
N GLY A 118 -14.39 -38.20 6.78
CA GLY A 118 -14.58 -38.42 8.23
C GLY A 118 -13.52 -37.74 9.10
N LYS A 119 -12.68 -36.86 8.52
CA LYS A 119 -11.84 -35.90 9.26
C LYS A 119 -12.57 -34.56 9.36
N GLU A 120 -12.49 -33.92 10.51
CA GLU A 120 -12.96 -32.54 10.69
C GLU A 120 -12.08 -31.57 9.91
N GLU A 121 -12.62 -30.38 9.58
CA GLU A 121 -11.83 -29.31 9.00
C GLU A 121 -10.71 -28.85 9.94
N VAL A 122 -9.59 -28.42 9.38
CA VAL A 122 -8.49 -27.79 10.13
C VAL A 122 -8.42 -26.33 9.69
N PRO A 123 -8.69 -25.36 10.57
CA PRO A 123 -8.56 -23.95 10.26
C PRO A 123 -7.13 -23.60 9.81
N GLY A 124 -7.03 -22.64 8.88
CA GLY A 124 -5.76 -22.05 8.49
C GLY A 124 -5.32 -20.94 9.45
N GLY A 125 -4.20 -20.31 9.15
CA GLY A 125 -3.69 -19.15 9.88
C GLY A 125 -4.36 -17.84 9.46
N ILE A 126 -3.79 -16.72 9.89
CA ILE A 126 -4.23 -15.36 9.57
C ILE A 126 -3.87 -15.04 8.11
N GLY A 127 -4.77 -14.35 7.40
CA GLY A 127 -4.53 -13.87 6.05
C GLY A 127 -4.61 -12.35 5.91
N GLU A 128 -4.24 -11.88 4.74
CA GLU A 128 -4.22 -10.46 4.36
C GLU A 128 -5.57 -9.78 4.63
N GLU A 129 -6.66 -10.48 4.35
CA GLU A 129 -8.03 -9.98 4.49
C GLU A 129 -8.38 -9.59 5.92
N ASP A 130 -7.69 -10.14 6.91
CA ASP A 130 -8.03 -9.97 8.32
C ASP A 130 -7.12 -8.97 9.05
N LEU A 131 -5.87 -8.77 8.59
CA LEU A 131 -4.80 -8.13 9.36
C LEU A 131 -5.17 -6.76 9.91
N VAL A 132 -5.67 -5.83 9.09
CA VAL A 132 -6.05 -4.49 9.56
C VAL A 132 -7.21 -4.57 10.55
N TYR A 133 -8.17 -5.45 10.30
CA TYR A 133 -9.38 -5.63 11.11
C TYR A 133 -9.08 -6.15 12.52
N ILE A 134 -8.16 -7.10 12.66
CA ILE A 134 -7.83 -7.72 13.95
C ILE A 134 -6.73 -6.99 14.74
N VAL A 135 -6.02 -6.04 14.10
CA VAL A 135 -4.89 -5.33 14.72
C VAL A 135 -5.19 -3.85 14.95
N LEU A 136 -5.54 -3.09 13.91
CA LEU A 136 -5.61 -1.63 13.98
C LEU A 136 -6.56 -1.08 15.07
N PRO A 137 -7.75 -1.65 15.32
CA PRO A 137 -8.67 -1.15 16.35
C PRO A 137 -8.15 -1.24 17.79
N TYR A 138 -7.07 -1.98 18.03
CA TYR A 138 -6.62 -2.37 19.37
C TYR A 138 -5.23 -1.84 19.75
N ILE A 139 -4.63 -0.99 18.93
CA ILE A 139 -3.25 -0.48 19.12
C ILE A 139 -3.22 1.03 19.30
N LYS A 140 -2.28 1.53 20.11
CA LYS A 140 -2.13 2.95 20.44
C LYS A 140 -0.79 3.54 19.98
N SER A 141 0.08 2.73 19.36
CA SER A 141 1.31 3.17 18.73
C SER A 141 1.72 2.20 17.62
N ALA A 142 2.60 2.63 16.73
CA ALA A 142 3.17 1.78 15.70
C ALA A 142 3.87 0.54 16.30
N ARG A 143 4.59 0.74 17.38
CA ARG A 143 5.28 -0.32 18.14
C ARG A 143 4.33 -1.36 18.75
N GLU A 144 3.19 -0.92 19.30
CA GLU A 144 2.14 -1.84 19.75
C GLU A 144 1.57 -2.66 18.60
N GLY A 145 1.48 -2.08 17.39
CA GLY A 145 1.06 -2.77 16.18
C GLY A 145 1.96 -3.95 15.85
N VAL A 146 3.27 -3.75 15.84
CA VAL A 146 4.26 -4.82 15.64
C VAL A 146 4.10 -5.93 16.67
N LYS A 147 4.04 -5.57 17.96
CA LYS A 147 3.92 -6.55 19.06
C LYS A 147 2.62 -7.34 19.01
N ARG A 148 1.51 -6.66 18.71
CA ARG A 148 0.20 -7.33 18.62
C ARG A 148 0.17 -8.30 17.44
N LEU A 149 0.59 -7.85 16.26
CA LEU A 149 0.62 -8.74 15.09
C LEU A 149 1.59 -9.89 15.28
N GLY A 150 2.80 -9.62 15.79
CA GLY A 150 3.78 -10.66 16.11
C GLY A 150 3.20 -11.76 17.02
N SER A 151 2.53 -11.36 18.12
CA SER A 151 1.89 -12.33 19.02
C SER A 151 0.77 -13.14 18.36
N LEU A 152 0.02 -12.52 17.43
CA LEU A 152 -1.03 -13.25 16.70
C LEU A 152 -0.42 -14.24 15.71
N LEU A 153 0.68 -13.87 15.04
CA LEU A 153 1.41 -14.76 14.12
C LEU A 153 2.03 -15.94 14.86
N GLU A 154 2.64 -15.73 16.02
CA GLU A 154 3.19 -16.80 16.86
C GLU A 154 2.08 -17.76 17.38
N GLN A 155 0.88 -17.24 17.62
CA GLN A 155 -0.23 -18.04 18.15
C GLN A 155 -0.99 -18.81 17.08
N TYR A 156 -1.27 -18.20 15.94
CA TYR A 156 -2.19 -18.74 14.93
C TYR A 156 -1.49 -19.08 13.61
N GLY A 157 -0.31 -18.53 13.39
CA GLY A 157 0.39 -18.62 12.11
C GLY A 157 -0.30 -17.85 11.01
N THR A 158 0.27 -17.95 9.81
CA THR A 158 -0.30 -17.38 8.59
C THR A 158 -0.33 -18.40 7.45
N TYR A 159 -1.32 -18.32 6.58
CA TYR A 159 -1.38 -19.15 5.38
C TYR A 159 -0.71 -18.49 4.16
N GLU A 160 -0.24 -17.25 4.30
CA GLU A 160 0.50 -16.50 3.27
C GLU A 160 1.50 -15.54 3.92
N MET A 161 2.56 -15.21 3.19
CA MET A 161 3.61 -14.33 3.70
C MET A 161 3.38 -12.89 3.29
N ASN A 162 3.57 -11.97 4.22
CA ASN A 162 3.21 -10.58 4.05
C ASN A 162 4.20 -9.62 4.70
N GLY A 163 4.31 -8.40 4.10
CA GLY A 163 4.93 -7.24 4.70
C GLY A 163 3.87 -6.23 5.14
N ILE A 164 3.99 -5.69 6.35
CA ILE A 164 3.00 -4.83 6.98
C ILE A 164 3.66 -3.56 7.55
N ALA A 165 3.09 -2.39 7.23
CA ALA A 165 3.54 -1.12 7.78
C ALA A 165 2.65 -0.64 8.93
N PHE A 166 3.29 -0.18 10.00
CA PHE A 166 2.68 0.53 11.12
C PHE A 166 3.28 1.91 11.24
N GLN A 167 2.46 2.89 11.57
CA GLN A 167 2.88 4.28 11.64
C GLN A 167 2.18 5.01 12.79
N ASP A 168 2.92 5.86 13.48
CA ASP A 168 2.40 6.96 14.28
C ASP A 168 3.18 8.26 13.97
N HIS A 169 2.96 9.34 14.71
CA HIS A 169 3.66 10.61 14.48
C HIS A 169 5.17 10.54 14.69
N ASP A 170 5.63 9.57 15.45
CA ASP A 170 7.03 9.48 15.87
C ASP A 170 7.81 8.42 15.12
N GLU A 171 7.17 7.28 14.76
CA GLU A 171 7.83 6.10 14.21
C GLU A 171 7.06 5.47 13.04
N ILE A 172 7.81 4.87 12.12
CA ILE A 172 7.31 3.90 11.14
C ILE A 172 8.01 2.58 11.42
N TRP A 173 7.24 1.49 11.44
CA TRP A 173 7.72 0.13 11.54
C TRP A 173 7.28 -0.69 10.33
N TRP A 174 8.19 -1.49 9.83
CA TRP A 174 7.92 -2.48 8.78
C TRP A 174 8.12 -3.88 9.35
N LEU A 175 7.11 -4.73 9.24
CA LEU A 175 7.14 -6.11 9.65
C LEU A 175 7.07 -7.03 8.43
N GLU A 176 7.96 -8.03 8.35
CA GLU A 176 7.93 -9.12 7.38
C GLU A 176 7.68 -10.44 8.09
N THR A 177 6.73 -11.25 7.58
CA THR A 177 6.54 -12.62 8.04
C THR A 177 7.60 -13.55 7.42
N ILE A 178 8.01 -14.58 8.17
CA ILE A 178 9.00 -15.57 7.79
C ILE A 178 8.35 -16.94 7.95
N GLY A 179 8.06 -17.64 6.85
CA GLY A 179 7.32 -18.90 6.93
C GLY A 179 5.94 -18.75 7.54
N GLY A 180 5.51 -19.73 8.32
CA GLY A 180 4.18 -19.81 8.88
C GLY A 180 3.98 -19.03 10.18
N HIS A 181 4.99 -18.93 11.06
CA HIS A 181 4.82 -18.35 12.41
C HIS A 181 5.88 -17.29 12.77
N HIS A 182 7.05 -17.34 12.15
CA HIS A 182 8.12 -16.40 12.47
C HIS A 182 7.91 -15.05 11.79
N TRP A 183 8.49 -14.03 12.38
CA TRP A 183 8.43 -12.66 11.87
C TRP A 183 9.63 -11.83 12.32
N MET A 184 9.91 -10.77 11.59
CA MET A 184 10.88 -9.74 11.94
C MET A 184 10.32 -8.36 11.62
N ALA A 185 10.76 -7.33 12.33
CA ALA A 185 10.34 -5.95 12.08
C ALA A 185 11.47 -4.96 12.31
N VAL A 186 11.51 -3.92 11.48
CA VAL A 186 12.52 -2.86 11.53
C VAL A 186 11.83 -1.51 11.63
N LYS A 187 12.34 -0.65 12.51
CA LYS A 187 12.00 0.75 12.57
C LYS A 187 12.67 1.49 11.42
N VAL A 188 11.90 2.16 10.58
CA VAL A 188 12.43 2.97 9.49
C VAL A 188 13.11 4.22 10.06
N PRO A 189 14.41 4.48 9.75
CA PRO A 189 15.07 5.69 10.22
C PRO A 189 14.39 6.96 9.70
N ASP A 190 14.39 8.02 10.53
CA ASP A 190 13.70 9.27 10.23
C ASP A 190 14.07 9.90 8.88
N ASP A 191 15.30 9.76 8.45
CA ASP A 191 15.88 10.38 7.25
C ASP A 191 15.89 9.46 6.02
N HIS A 192 15.28 8.27 6.12
CA HIS A 192 15.23 7.29 5.06
C HIS A 192 13.82 7.17 4.44
N TYR A 193 13.79 6.61 3.25
CA TYR A 193 12.60 6.00 2.66
C TYR A 193 12.88 4.52 2.37
N VAL A 194 11.82 3.76 2.23
CA VAL A 194 11.84 2.32 1.89
C VAL A 194 11.05 2.10 0.62
N ALA A 195 11.60 1.30 -0.30
CA ALA A 195 10.92 0.86 -1.52
C ALA A 195 10.68 -0.66 -1.47
N MET A 196 9.41 -1.06 -1.42
CA MET A 196 9.01 -2.46 -1.26
C MET A 196 8.19 -2.98 -2.45
N PRO A 197 8.75 -3.90 -3.26
CA PRO A 197 8.00 -4.77 -4.15
C PRO A 197 7.54 -6.05 -3.40
N ASN A 198 7.02 -7.04 -4.13
CA ASN A 198 6.57 -8.32 -3.57
C ASN A 198 7.72 -9.30 -3.25
N GLN A 199 8.66 -8.85 -2.45
CA GLN A 199 9.89 -9.56 -2.12
C GLN A 199 10.29 -9.20 -0.69
N LEU A 200 10.92 -10.11 0.08
CA LEU A 200 11.52 -9.71 1.34
C LEU A 200 12.54 -8.60 1.09
N GLY A 201 12.47 -7.55 1.87
CA GLY A 201 13.25 -6.33 1.65
C GLY A 201 14.37 -6.13 2.65
N ILE A 202 14.13 -6.45 3.92
CA ILE A 202 15.08 -6.22 5.03
C ILE A 202 16.42 -6.89 4.71
N ASP A 203 17.46 -6.07 4.50
CA ASP A 203 18.80 -6.50 4.09
C ASP A 203 19.83 -6.42 5.22
N HIS A 204 19.42 -5.87 6.36
CA HIS A 204 20.23 -5.80 7.59
C HIS A 204 19.35 -5.98 8.82
N PHE A 205 19.81 -6.76 9.81
CA PHE A 205 19.02 -7.02 11.01
C PHE A 205 19.92 -7.27 12.25
N ASP A 206 19.67 -6.52 13.31
CA ASP A 206 20.37 -6.69 14.59
C ASP A 206 19.56 -7.59 15.53
N LEU A 207 19.92 -8.88 15.58
CA LEU A 207 19.30 -9.87 16.48
C LEU A 207 19.53 -9.58 17.96
N GLU A 208 20.61 -8.88 18.35
CA GLU A 208 20.87 -8.54 19.74
C GLU A 208 19.89 -7.47 20.23
N ASP A 209 19.66 -6.43 19.41
CA ASP A 209 18.63 -5.42 19.72
C ASP A 209 17.22 -6.04 19.68
N ALA A 210 16.92 -6.85 18.67
CA ALA A 210 15.58 -7.44 18.48
C ALA A 210 15.15 -8.36 19.65
N LEU A 211 16.08 -9.13 20.20
CA LEU A 211 15.86 -10.01 21.35
C LEU A 211 16.14 -9.33 22.70
N GLY A 212 16.69 -8.12 22.68
CA GLY A 212 17.10 -7.35 23.87
C GLY A 212 16.23 -6.11 24.10
N GLU A 213 16.78 -4.93 23.78
CA GLU A 213 16.12 -3.65 24.08
C GLU A 213 15.00 -3.28 23.11
N GLN A 214 14.96 -3.88 21.93
CA GLN A 214 13.94 -3.67 20.90
C GLN A 214 13.80 -2.18 20.48
N LYS A 215 14.91 -1.48 20.34
CA LYS A 215 14.91 -0.06 19.98
C LYS A 215 14.54 0.15 18.51
N GLU A 216 15.21 -0.59 17.64
CA GLU A 216 15.10 -0.45 16.18
C GLU A 216 14.67 -1.75 15.48
N TYR A 217 14.80 -2.90 16.17
CA TYR A 217 14.46 -4.22 15.65
C TYR A 217 13.58 -4.99 16.62
N MET A 218 12.68 -5.80 16.09
CA MET A 218 11.86 -6.76 16.85
C MET A 218 11.68 -8.03 16.02
N CYS A 219 11.54 -9.18 16.69
CA CYS A 219 11.28 -10.45 16.01
C CYS A 219 10.56 -11.44 16.94
N SER A 220 10.12 -12.56 16.38
CA SER A 220 9.67 -13.73 17.16
C SER A 220 10.76 -14.18 18.12
N ALA A 221 10.34 -14.62 19.32
CA ALA A 221 11.26 -14.85 20.44
C ALA A 221 12.31 -15.95 20.17
N ASP A 222 12.01 -16.88 19.29
CA ASP A 222 12.82 -18.04 18.93
C ASP A 222 13.52 -17.89 17.55
N LEU A 223 13.45 -16.71 16.92
CA LEU A 223 14.01 -16.50 15.56
C LEU A 223 15.50 -16.87 15.48
N LYS A 224 16.28 -16.55 16.51
CA LYS A 224 17.70 -16.91 16.54
C LYS A 224 17.92 -18.43 16.54
N GLU A 225 17.18 -19.16 17.38
CA GLU A 225 17.24 -20.62 17.45
C GLU A 225 16.76 -21.24 16.11
N PHE A 226 15.75 -20.67 15.50
CA PHE A 226 15.24 -21.07 14.20
C PHE A 226 16.31 -20.94 13.11
N ILE A 227 17.01 -19.78 13.04
CA ILE A 227 18.11 -19.55 12.09
C ILE A 227 19.24 -20.57 12.30
N GLU A 228 19.67 -20.77 13.55
CA GLU A 228 20.77 -21.67 13.89
C GLU A 228 20.41 -23.14 13.63
N THR A 229 19.21 -23.58 14.01
CA THR A 229 18.75 -24.99 13.88
C THR A 229 18.64 -25.40 12.43
N TYR A 230 18.13 -24.52 11.55
CA TYR A 230 17.91 -24.84 10.14
C TYR A 230 19.00 -24.28 9.21
N HIS A 231 20.09 -23.74 9.77
CA HIS A 231 21.25 -23.21 9.02
C HIS A 231 20.81 -22.18 7.95
N LEU A 232 19.99 -21.22 8.33
CA LEU A 232 19.39 -20.26 7.40
C LEU A 232 20.32 -19.09 7.08
N ASP A 233 21.24 -18.73 7.97
CA ASP A 233 22.25 -17.70 7.72
C ASP A 233 23.22 -18.15 6.62
N LEU A 234 23.30 -17.37 5.55
CA LEU A 234 24.19 -17.60 4.40
C LEU A 234 25.41 -16.70 4.40
N SER A 235 25.57 -15.83 5.40
CA SER A 235 26.69 -14.90 5.44
C SER A 235 28.03 -15.62 5.57
N MET A 236 29.03 -15.15 4.80
CA MET A 236 30.43 -15.65 4.88
C MET A 236 31.30 -14.78 5.75
N ASP A 237 30.87 -13.57 6.06
CA ASP A 237 31.60 -12.54 6.81
C ASP A 237 31.00 -12.28 8.20
N GLY A 238 29.90 -12.93 8.56
CA GLY A 238 29.18 -12.78 9.81
C GLY A 238 28.21 -11.61 9.84
N ASN A 239 27.99 -10.92 8.71
CA ASN A 239 26.96 -9.90 8.56
C ASN A 239 25.66 -10.56 8.08
N PHE A 240 24.74 -10.79 9.01
CA PHE A 240 23.48 -11.43 8.71
C PHE A 240 22.60 -10.57 7.80
N ASN A 241 22.24 -11.11 6.63
CA ASN A 241 21.31 -10.52 5.68
C ASN A 241 20.03 -11.36 5.62
N PRO A 242 18.90 -10.86 6.19
CA PRO A 242 17.64 -11.59 6.18
C PRO A 242 17.07 -11.84 4.77
N ARG A 243 17.27 -10.92 3.84
CA ARG A 243 16.82 -11.08 2.45
C ARG A 243 17.43 -12.33 1.82
N ASP A 244 18.73 -12.54 2.00
CA ASP A 244 19.44 -13.72 1.50
C ASP A 244 19.04 -15.00 2.25
N ALA A 245 18.86 -14.87 3.57
CA ALA A 245 18.53 -16.00 4.43
C ALA A 245 17.11 -16.53 4.18
N PHE A 246 16.14 -15.64 4.01
CA PHE A 246 14.71 -15.99 4.01
C PHE A 246 14.00 -15.77 2.68
N GLY A 247 14.46 -14.82 1.85
CA GLY A 247 13.80 -14.40 0.62
C GLY A 247 13.89 -15.37 -0.54
N SER A 248 13.06 -15.14 -1.53
CA SER A 248 13.20 -15.74 -2.87
C SER A 248 14.25 -14.98 -3.68
N HIS A 249 14.92 -15.69 -4.58
CA HIS A 249 15.87 -15.15 -5.54
C HIS A 249 15.75 -15.94 -6.85
N ASP A 250 14.68 -15.71 -7.59
CA ASP A 250 14.42 -16.41 -8.85
C ASP A 250 14.28 -15.45 -10.03
N ASP A 251 14.32 -16.00 -11.24
CA ASP A 251 14.22 -15.21 -12.48
C ASP A 251 12.91 -14.40 -12.57
N SER A 252 11.85 -14.80 -11.86
CA SER A 252 10.58 -14.06 -11.84
C SER A 252 10.70 -12.75 -11.09
N ASP A 253 11.55 -12.69 -10.06
CA ASP A 253 11.83 -11.46 -9.32
C ASP A 253 12.45 -10.37 -10.21
N HIS A 254 13.30 -10.77 -11.18
CA HIS A 254 13.92 -9.87 -12.15
C HIS A 254 12.96 -9.27 -13.18
N VAL A 255 11.76 -9.80 -13.29
CA VAL A 255 10.69 -9.25 -14.14
C VAL A 255 9.64 -8.52 -13.31
N TYR A 256 9.39 -9.02 -12.10
CA TYR A 256 8.25 -8.61 -11.29
C TYR A 256 8.62 -7.66 -10.16
N ASN A 257 9.73 -7.90 -9.45
CA ASN A 257 10.06 -7.24 -8.19
C ASN A 257 11.18 -6.21 -8.32
N THR A 258 12.40 -6.63 -8.60
CA THR A 258 13.58 -5.75 -8.61
C THR A 258 13.46 -4.55 -9.56
N PRO A 259 12.80 -4.63 -10.75
CA PRO A 259 12.62 -3.47 -11.60
C PRO A 259 11.79 -2.35 -10.95
N ARG A 260 10.84 -2.69 -10.06
CA ARG A 260 10.02 -1.70 -9.35
C ARG A 260 10.84 -0.96 -8.31
N ALA A 261 11.61 -1.66 -7.47
CA ALA A 261 12.53 -1.06 -6.52
C ALA A 261 13.55 -0.16 -7.24
N TRP A 262 14.19 -0.67 -8.28
CA TRP A 262 15.13 0.08 -9.13
C TRP A 262 14.52 1.40 -9.63
N PHE A 263 13.29 1.38 -10.16
CA PHE A 263 12.68 2.59 -10.70
C PHE A 263 12.34 3.61 -9.60
N MET A 264 11.81 3.16 -8.48
CA MET A 264 11.46 4.04 -7.36
C MET A 264 12.70 4.76 -6.82
N GLU A 265 13.79 4.01 -6.58
CA GLU A 265 15.05 4.57 -6.10
C GLU A 265 15.74 5.45 -7.13
N ARG A 266 15.69 5.06 -8.41
CA ARG A 266 16.19 5.90 -9.52
C ARG A 266 15.48 7.27 -9.56
N CYS A 267 14.20 7.34 -9.22
CA CYS A 267 13.47 8.60 -9.17
C CYS A 267 13.84 9.46 -7.95
N LEU A 268 14.10 8.84 -6.80
CA LEU A 268 14.33 9.55 -5.54
C LEU A 268 15.82 9.85 -5.29
N ASN A 269 16.71 9.07 -5.92
CA ASN A 269 18.18 9.21 -5.83
C ASN A 269 18.85 9.26 -7.21
N PRO A 270 18.45 10.17 -8.12
CA PRO A 270 18.88 10.15 -9.52
C PRO A 270 20.39 10.38 -9.71
N HIS A 271 21.12 10.94 -8.73
CA HIS A 271 22.54 11.29 -8.84
C HIS A 271 23.42 10.59 -7.80
N THR A 272 22.88 10.12 -6.68
CA THR A 272 23.63 9.42 -5.61
C THR A 272 24.15 8.07 -6.08
N LYS A 273 23.45 7.46 -7.01
CA LYS A 273 23.77 6.18 -7.65
C LYS A 273 23.70 6.32 -9.16
N LYS A 274 24.41 5.43 -9.86
CA LYS A 274 24.30 5.29 -11.31
C LYS A 274 23.29 4.22 -11.64
N TRP A 275 22.22 4.60 -12.30
CA TRP A 275 21.09 3.72 -12.61
C TRP A 275 21.04 3.25 -14.07
N ASP A 276 21.83 3.89 -14.95
CA ASP A 276 21.79 3.67 -16.39
C ASP A 276 23.20 3.48 -16.96
N GLY A 277 23.31 2.73 -18.04
CA GLY A 277 24.55 2.53 -18.78
C GLY A 277 25.40 1.35 -18.29
N PRO A 278 26.58 1.14 -18.91
CA PRO A 278 27.41 -0.04 -18.62
C PRO A 278 28.11 0.00 -17.26
N ASP A 279 28.21 1.18 -16.66
CA ASP A 279 28.82 1.40 -15.35
C ASP A 279 27.76 1.68 -14.26
N ALA A 280 26.54 1.20 -14.43
CA ALA A 280 25.45 1.34 -13.46
C ALA A 280 25.79 0.62 -12.16
N ASP A 281 25.55 1.28 -11.02
CA ASP A 281 25.67 0.65 -9.70
C ASP A 281 24.59 -0.43 -9.54
N TYR A 282 23.38 -0.14 -10.02
CA TYR A 282 22.24 -1.06 -10.00
C TYR A 282 21.50 -1.05 -11.34
N THR A 283 21.01 -2.21 -11.73
CA THR A 283 20.18 -2.44 -12.92
C THR A 283 18.78 -2.90 -12.49
N PRO A 284 17.78 -2.92 -13.39
CA PRO A 284 16.45 -3.44 -13.05
C PRO A 284 16.44 -4.89 -12.54
N VAL A 285 17.51 -5.65 -12.77
CA VAL A 285 17.62 -7.06 -12.38
C VAL A 285 18.66 -7.30 -11.27
N SER A 286 19.09 -6.26 -10.57
CA SER A 286 20.00 -6.37 -9.43
C SER A 286 19.30 -6.90 -8.19
N ASP A 287 19.90 -7.88 -7.50
CA ASP A 287 19.37 -8.46 -6.26
C ASP A 287 19.79 -7.65 -5.01
N ASP A 288 20.82 -6.84 -5.15
CA ASP A 288 21.45 -6.05 -4.07
C ASP A 288 21.00 -4.58 -4.03
N ILE A 289 19.88 -4.25 -4.64
CA ILE A 289 19.27 -2.92 -4.50
C ILE A 289 18.99 -2.67 -3.02
N PRO A 290 19.46 -1.54 -2.44
CA PRO A 290 19.25 -1.26 -1.01
C PRO A 290 17.77 -1.28 -0.63
N TRP A 291 17.42 -1.84 0.51
CA TRP A 291 16.04 -1.81 0.98
C TRP A 291 15.56 -0.40 1.34
N MET A 292 16.46 0.42 1.89
CA MET A 292 16.18 1.80 2.29
C MET A 292 17.34 2.73 1.93
N MET A 293 17.01 3.99 1.61
CA MET A 293 17.99 5.03 1.28
C MET A 293 17.60 6.38 1.87
N VAL A 294 18.60 7.26 2.02
CA VAL A 294 18.39 8.69 2.24
C VAL A 294 18.08 9.35 0.91
N PRO A 295 16.93 10.00 0.71
CA PRO A 295 16.59 10.63 -0.57
C PRO A 295 17.45 11.87 -0.84
N GLU A 296 17.69 12.20 -2.11
CA GLU A 296 18.46 13.40 -2.49
C GLU A 296 17.71 14.72 -2.21
N LYS A 297 16.39 14.66 -2.15
CA LYS A 297 15.52 15.79 -1.80
C LYS A 297 14.38 15.31 -0.94
N LYS A 298 13.73 16.23 -0.23
CA LYS A 298 12.52 15.94 0.53
C LYS A 298 11.44 15.34 -0.38
N ILE A 299 10.81 14.27 0.08
CA ILE A 299 9.77 13.53 -0.64
C ILE A 299 8.40 14.16 -0.32
N THR A 300 7.65 14.50 -1.37
CA THR A 300 6.28 15.00 -1.28
C THR A 300 5.25 13.88 -1.51
N VAL A 301 3.98 14.16 -1.23
CA VAL A 301 2.88 13.23 -1.57
C VAL A 301 2.79 13.04 -3.09
N GLU A 302 3.12 14.09 -3.87
CA GLU A 302 3.19 14.05 -5.33
C GLU A 302 4.30 13.11 -5.82
N ASP A 303 5.48 13.13 -5.18
CA ASP A 303 6.57 12.19 -5.49
C ASP A 303 6.13 10.74 -5.19
N VAL A 304 5.45 10.50 -4.05
CA VAL A 304 4.87 9.20 -3.70
C VAL A 304 3.85 8.76 -4.76
N LYS A 305 2.92 9.65 -5.16
CA LYS A 305 1.97 9.37 -6.23
C LYS A 305 2.68 9.04 -7.54
N TYR A 306 3.71 9.79 -7.91
CA TYR A 306 4.46 9.60 -9.15
C TYR A 306 5.11 8.21 -9.21
N VAL A 307 5.86 7.82 -8.17
CA VAL A 307 6.55 6.52 -8.17
C VAL A 307 5.58 5.35 -8.11
N LEU A 308 4.51 5.43 -7.29
CA LEU A 308 3.53 4.34 -7.16
C LEU A 308 2.56 4.25 -8.35
N SER A 309 2.49 5.25 -9.23
CA SER A 309 1.71 5.19 -10.47
C SER A 309 2.55 5.00 -11.73
N SER A 310 3.82 4.68 -11.56
CA SER A 310 4.77 4.60 -12.66
C SER A 310 4.55 3.39 -13.56
N HIS A 311 4.80 3.64 -14.85
CA HIS A 311 4.91 2.63 -15.90
C HIS A 311 6.31 2.67 -16.57
N TYR A 312 7.34 3.04 -15.80
CA TYR A 312 8.73 3.22 -16.25
C TYR A 312 8.92 4.35 -17.27
N GLN A 313 8.08 5.39 -17.21
CA GLN A 313 8.17 6.53 -18.12
C GLN A 313 9.58 7.15 -18.12
N GLY A 314 10.04 7.52 -19.33
CA GLY A 314 11.40 8.04 -19.53
C GLY A 314 12.51 6.97 -19.55
N THR A 315 12.15 5.68 -19.57
CA THR A 315 13.08 4.55 -19.73
C THR A 315 12.74 3.74 -20.99
N PRO A 316 13.62 2.84 -21.46
CA PRO A 316 13.32 1.93 -22.56
C PRO A 316 12.20 0.92 -22.26
N TYR A 317 11.83 0.74 -20.98
CA TYR A 317 10.86 -0.25 -20.51
C TYR A 317 9.42 0.26 -20.52
N ASP A 318 9.21 1.57 -20.78
CA ASP A 318 7.88 2.19 -20.81
C ASP A 318 6.97 1.54 -21.88
N PRO A 319 5.86 0.87 -21.50
CA PRO A 319 4.96 0.26 -22.48
C PRO A 319 4.29 1.27 -23.42
N TYR A 320 4.18 2.53 -23.01
CA TYR A 320 3.55 3.61 -23.80
C TYR A 320 4.54 4.42 -24.64
N ALA A 321 5.86 4.17 -24.52
CA ALA A 321 6.87 4.95 -25.25
C ALA A 321 6.59 4.98 -26.76
N ALA A 322 6.50 6.19 -27.31
CA ALA A 322 6.27 6.42 -28.73
C ALA A 322 7.56 6.35 -29.57
N TYR A 323 8.71 6.64 -28.96
CA TYR A 323 10.01 6.81 -29.60
C TYR A 323 11.05 5.88 -28.98
N GLY A 324 12.20 5.74 -29.64
CA GLY A 324 13.32 4.92 -29.19
C GLY A 324 13.21 3.43 -29.56
N ASP A 325 14.11 2.63 -29.00
CA ASP A 325 14.10 1.17 -29.15
C ASP A 325 12.87 0.59 -28.44
N LYS A 326 12.12 -0.23 -29.16
CA LYS A 326 10.87 -0.83 -28.67
C LYS A 326 11.03 -2.28 -28.22
N SER A 327 12.23 -2.83 -28.29
CA SER A 327 12.49 -4.23 -27.95
C SER A 327 12.25 -4.56 -26.47
N TRP A 328 12.41 -3.54 -25.59
CA TRP A 328 12.26 -3.66 -24.14
C TRP A 328 10.94 -3.12 -23.59
N LYS A 329 10.03 -2.65 -24.46
CA LYS A 329 8.72 -2.12 -24.03
C LYS A 329 7.92 -3.17 -23.30
N GLY A 330 7.52 -2.86 -22.05
CA GLY A 330 6.72 -3.77 -21.24
C GLY A 330 7.46 -5.03 -20.82
N ALA A 331 8.80 -5.03 -20.83
CA ALA A 331 9.61 -6.16 -20.36
C ALA A 331 9.41 -6.43 -18.88
N TYR A 332 9.08 -5.39 -18.10
CA TYR A 332 8.90 -5.47 -16.66
C TYR A 332 7.47 -5.11 -16.25
N ARG A 333 7.02 -5.66 -15.12
CA ARG A 333 5.74 -5.33 -14.50
C ARG A 333 5.76 -3.87 -14.05
N SER A 334 4.87 -3.05 -14.60
CA SER A 334 4.70 -1.65 -14.20
C SER A 334 4.28 -1.53 -12.73
N ILE A 335 4.66 -0.44 -12.05
CA ILE A 335 4.26 -0.17 -10.67
C ILE A 335 2.77 0.19 -10.64
N GLY A 336 2.36 1.24 -11.37
CA GLY A 336 0.96 1.52 -11.62
C GLY A 336 0.43 0.57 -12.71
N VAL A 337 -0.43 -0.35 -12.34
CA VAL A 337 -0.92 -1.41 -13.23
C VAL A 337 -2.43 -1.34 -13.41
N ASN A 338 -2.95 -1.96 -14.48
CA ASN A 338 -4.38 -1.94 -14.80
C ASN A 338 -5.28 -2.54 -13.71
N ARG A 339 -4.75 -3.44 -12.90
CA ARG A 339 -5.43 -4.14 -11.82
C ARG A 339 -5.18 -3.54 -10.43
N THR A 340 -4.61 -2.36 -10.34
CA THR A 340 -4.59 -1.57 -9.11
C THR A 340 -6.03 -1.26 -8.69
N ASP A 341 -6.39 -1.59 -7.47
CA ASP A 341 -7.72 -1.37 -6.90
C ASP A 341 -7.78 -0.04 -6.16
N PHE A 342 -6.74 0.28 -5.40
CA PHE A 342 -6.55 1.60 -4.83
C PHE A 342 -5.06 1.91 -4.56
N LEU A 343 -4.75 3.18 -4.38
CA LEU A 343 -3.56 3.69 -3.72
C LEU A 343 -4.01 4.46 -2.48
N SER A 344 -3.44 4.13 -1.33
CA SER A 344 -3.58 4.91 -0.10
C SER A 344 -2.24 5.46 0.35
N VAL A 345 -2.20 6.74 0.76
CA VAL A 345 -1.08 7.35 1.49
C VAL A 345 -1.62 7.88 2.81
N ILE A 346 -1.09 7.41 3.92
CA ILE A 346 -1.38 7.97 5.24
C ILE A 346 -0.27 8.96 5.58
N GLN A 347 -0.63 10.23 5.78
CA GLN A 347 0.27 11.33 6.10
C GLN A 347 -0.02 11.82 7.51
N MET A 348 0.92 11.62 8.45
CA MET A 348 0.83 12.10 9.83
C MET A 348 1.62 13.39 10.01
N ARG A 349 0.94 14.52 9.93
CA ARG A 349 1.53 15.85 9.91
C ARG A 349 1.98 16.27 11.32
N PRO A 350 3.25 16.69 11.56
CA PRO A 350 3.78 16.98 12.90
C PRO A 350 3.12 18.17 13.55
N ASP A 351 2.77 19.22 12.80
CA ASP A 351 2.14 20.44 13.30
C ASP A 351 0.69 20.23 13.76
N HIS A 352 0.15 19.03 13.46
CA HIS A 352 -1.20 18.61 13.83
C HIS A 352 -1.22 17.45 14.83
N LYS A 353 -0.10 17.19 15.51
CA LYS A 353 -0.03 16.19 16.58
C LYS A 353 -0.92 16.63 17.75
N GLY A 354 -1.96 15.85 18.02
CA GLY A 354 -2.93 16.11 19.10
C GLY A 354 -4.21 16.84 18.68
N ASP A 355 -4.27 17.39 17.45
CA ASP A 355 -5.49 17.99 16.89
C ASP A 355 -6.10 17.15 15.75
N ASN A 356 -5.60 15.90 15.59
CA ASN A 356 -6.10 14.91 14.63
C ASN A 356 -6.07 15.38 13.15
N GLY A 357 -5.07 16.15 12.76
CA GLY A 357 -4.86 16.62 11.39
C GLY A 357 -4.29 15.57 10.43
N ILE A 358 -4.46 14.29 10.70
CA ILE A 358 -3.99 13.18 9.85
C ILE A 358 -4.81 13.13 8.57
N LEU A 359 -4.12 13.02 7.45
CA LEU A 359 -4.73 12.85 6.14
C LEU A 359 -4.51 11.43 5.62
N GLN A 360 -5.57 10.83 5.10
CA GLN A 360 -5.50 9.64 4.26
C GLN A 360 -5.82 10.06 2.82
N TRP A 361 -4.84 9.93 1.94
CA TRP A 361 -4.98 10.22 0.52
C TRP A 361 -5.41 8.96 -0.20
N ILE A 362 -6.45 9.07 -1.03
CA ILE A 362 -7.07 7.93 -1.72
C ILE A 362 -7.08 8.18 -3.23
N ALA A 363 -6.63 7.18 -3.99
CA ALA A 363 -6.91 7.03 -5.41
C ALA A 363 -7.53 5.65 -5.64
N PHE A 364 -8.60 5.56 -6.41
CA PHE A 364 -9.23 4.28 -6.77
C PHE A 364 -8.90 3.87 -8.19
N ALA A 365 -8.92 2.56 -8.43
CA ALA A 365 -8.64 1.89 -9.69
C ALA A 365 -7.19 2.17 -10.18
N SER A 366 -6.89 1.95 -11.48
CA SER A 366 -5.53 2.15 -12.01
C SER A 366 -5.05 3.59 -11.77
N ASN A 367 -4.14 3.74 -10.82
CA ASN A 367 -3.67 5.03 -10.34
C ASN A 367 -2.78 5.78 -11.35
N THR A 368 -2.26 5.11 -12.38
CA THR A 368 -1.59 5.77 -13.52
C THR A 368 -2.48 6.84 -14.16
N PHE A 369 -3.78 6.60 -14.24
CA PHE A 369 -4.76 7.48 -14.89
C PHE A 369 -5.64 8.26 -13.91
N ASN A 370 -5.54 8.00 -12.61
CA ASN A 370 -6.41 8.56 -11.59
C ASN A 370 -5.68 9.54 -10.66
N VAL A 371 -6.45 10.21 -9.83
CA VAL A 371 -5.97 11.24 -8.91
C VAL A 371 -5.85 10.71 -7.49
N LEU A 372 -4.94 11.26 -6.72
CA LEU A 372 -4.77 11.05 -5.30
C LEU A 372 -5.38 12.25 -4.55
N VAL A 373 -6.31 11.99 -3.61
CA VAL A 373 -7.15 13.02 -2.99
C VAL A 373 -7.12 12.90 -1.47
N PRO A 374 -6.89 14.01 -0.71
CA PRO A 374 -6.76 13.97 0.74
C PRO A 374 -8.12 13.94 1.44
N PHE A 375 -8.21 13.18 2.55
CA PHE A 375 -9.35 13.17 3.46
C PHE A 375 -8.86 13.17 4.91
N TYR A 376 -9.49 13.97 5.78
CA TYR A 376 -9.28 13.87 7.23
C TYR A 376 -9.80 12.53 7.73
N THR A 377 -9.08 11.93 8.68
CA THR A 377 -9.36 10.58 9.20
C THR A 377 -10.12 10.57 10.52
N ASP A 378 -10.03 11.67 11.30
CA ASP A 378 -10.78 11.80 12.55
C ASP A 378 -12.19 12.31 12.29
N VAL A 379 -13.01 11.44 11.71
CA VAL A 379 -14.39 11.67 11.30
C VAL A 379 -15.27 10.48 11.72
N THR A 380 -16.56 10.65 11.73
CA THR A 380 -17.53 9.57 12.01
C THR A 380 -18.11 8.98 10.74
N THR A 381 -18.05 9.72 9.63
CA THR A 381 -18.52 9.28 8.32
C THR A 381 -17.54 9.68 7.22
N THR A 382 -17.58 8.95 6.10
CA THR A 382 -16.87 9.33 4.87
C THR A 382 -17.88 9.80 3.81
N PRO A 383 -17.45 10.61 2.84
CA PRO A 383 -18.35 11.08 1.79
C PRO A 383 -18.98 9.92 1.00
N GLU A 384 -20.29 10.02 0.72
CA GLU A 384 -21.05 9.00 0.01
C GLU A 384 -20.41 8.61 -1.34
N TYR A 385 -19.83 9.56 -2.06
CA TYR A 385 -19.17 9.32 -3.35
C TYR A 385 -17.99 8.33 -3.26
N LEU A 386 -17.40 8.14 -2.07
CA LEU A 386 -16.32 7.18 -1.83
C LEU A 386 -16.80 5.91 -1.11
N SER A 387 -17.91 5.98 -0.37
CA SER A 387 -18.38 4.88 0.49
C SER A 387 -19.50 4.03 -0.14
N ASN A 388 -20.16 4.50 -1.19
CA ASN A 388 -21.32 3.85 -1.81
C ASN A 388 -20.96 2.88 -2.95
N THR A 389 -19.70 2.48 -3.09
CA THR A 389 -19.29 1.51 -4.12
C THR A 389 -19.96 0.16 -3.89
N THR A 390 -20.45 -0.43 -4.95
CA THR A 390 -21.01 -1.81 -5.03
C THR A 390 -20.39 -2.54 -6.21
N GLY A 391 -20.77 -3.80 -6.47
CA GLY A 391 -20.39 -4.54 -7.68
C GLY A 391 -20.98 -3.98 -8.98
N GLU A 392 -21.99 -3.08 -8.90
CA GLU A 392 -22.62 -2.48 -10.07
C GLU A 392 -21.85 -1.24 -10.56
N VAL A 393 -21.58 -1.20 -11.87
CA VAL A 393 -20.87 -0.09 -12.52
C VAL A 393 -21.75 1.18 -12.51
N SER A 394 -21.23 2.27 -11.95
CA SER A 394 -21.91 3.56 -11.87
C SER A 394 -20.94 4.73 -11.87
N THR A 395 -21.33 5.86 -12.44
CA THR A 395 -20.61 7.13 -12.30
C THR A 395 -20.90 7.87 -10.99
N ASP A 396 -21.85 7.35 -10.19
CA ASP A 396 -22.25 7.95 -8.91
C ASP A 396 -21.34 7.58 -7.75
N ASN A 397 -20.33 6.73 -7.96
CA ASN A 397 -19.27 6.48 -7.03
C ASN A 397 -17.88 6.70 -7.66
N PHE A 398 -16.90 6.97 -6.81
CA PHE A 398 -15.55 7.31 -7.25
C PHE A 398 -14.81 6.12 -7.84
N TYR A 399 -15.00 4.91 -7.30
CA TYR A 399 -14.30 3.71 -7.79
C TYR A 399 -14.61 3.44 -9.27
N TRP A 400 -15.87 3.29 -9.61
CA TRP A 400 -16.27 2.96 -11.00
C TRP A 400 -16.03 4.10 -11.97
N ALA A 401 -16.26 5.36 -11.55
CA ALA A 401 -15.90 6.52 -12.37
C ALA A 401 -14.41 6.55 -12.69
N SER A 402 -13.55 6.25 -11.71
CA SER A 402 -12.10 6.14 -11.90
C SER A 402 -11.72 4.97 -12.80
N ARG A 403 -12.36 3.79 -12.63
CA ARG A 403 -12.14 2.61 -13.48
C ARG A 403 -12.47 2.90 -14.94
N MET A 404 -13.57 3.59 -15.19
CA MET A 404 -13.97 4.01 -16.55
C MET A 404 -12.98 4.98 -17.17
N VAL A 405 -12.55 6.02 -16.43
CA VAL A 405 -11.51 6.96 -16.89
C VAL A 405 -10.24 6.19 -17.26
N ALA A 406 -9.76 5.30 -16.38
CA ALA A 406 -8.53 4.54 -16.61
C ALA A 406 -8.63 3.63 -17.84
N ALA A 407 -9.69 2.84 -17.97
CA ALA A 407 -9.87 1.91 -19.09
C ALA A 407 -9.93 2.62 -20.45
N MET A 408 -10.60 3.78 -20.50
CA MET A 408 -10.67 4.57 -21.73
C MET A 408 -9.38 5.30 -22.03
N ALA A 409 -8.68 5.84 -21.02
CA ALA A 409 -7.42 6.52 -21.18
C ALA A 409 -6.29 5.56 -21.60
N ASP A 410 -6.27 4.34 -21.06
CA ASP A 410 -5.34 3.29 -21.48
C ASP A 410 -5.52 2.95 -22.95
N ALA A 411 -6.75 2.68 -23.38
CA ALA A 411 -7.08 2.36 -24.77
C ALA A 411 -6.78 3.49 -25.77
N SER A 412 -6.74 4.73 -25.29
CA SER A 412 -6.47 5.94 -26.08
C SER A 412 -5.28 6.76 -25.53
N TYR A 413 -4.28 6.11 -24.93
CA TYR A 413 -3.21 6.74 -24.15
C TYR A 413 -2.64 8.00 -24.81
N LYS A 414 -2.23 7.89 -26.08
CA LYS A 414 -1.54 8.96 -26.81
C LYS A 414 -2.35 10.27 -26.90
N SER A 415 -3.68 10.19 -27.02
CA SER A 415 -4.57 11.37 -27.09
C SER A 415 -5.15 11.75 -25.73
N SER A 416 -5.23 10.80 -24.78
CA SER A 416 -5.88 11.00 -23.49
C SER A 416 -4.93 11.45 -22.38
N ILE A 417 -3.63 11.10 -22.45
CA ILE A 417 -2.69 11.34 -21.34
C ILE A 417 -2.63 12.81 -20.91
N PHE A 418 -2.66 13.74 -21.84
CA PHE A 418 -2.71 15.17 -21.57
C PHE A 418 -3.93 15.63 -20.74
N HIS A 419 -5.11 14.98 -20.96
CA HIS A 419 -6.30 15.24 -20.15
C HIS A 419 -6.15 14.67 -18.73
N ILE A 420 -5.47 13.53 -18.62
CA ILE A 420 -5.17 12.87 -17.34
C ILE A 420 -4.21 13.72 -16.52
N GLU A 421 -3.09 14.17 -17.07
CA GLU A 421 -2.11 15.01 -16.37
C GLU A 421 -2.77 16.28 -15.80
N ARG A 422 -3.55 16.98 -16.64
CA ARG A 422 -4.30 18.17 -16.19
C ARG A 422 -5.35 17.87 -15.12
N TYR A 423 -5.97 16.70 -15.17
CA TYR A 423 -6.91 16.26 -14.16
C TYR A 423 -6.20 16.02 -12.84
N GLN A 424 -5.07 15.33 -12.86
CA GLN A 424 -4.24 15.04 -11.68
C GLN A 424 -3.75 16.34 -11.02
N GLU A 425 -3.10 17.22 -11.78
CA GLU A 425 -2.64 18.52 -11.28
C GLU A 425 -3.77 19.37 -10.66
N LYS A 426 -4.87 19.46 -11.37
CA LYS A 426 -6.00 20.31 -10.96
C LYS A 426 -6.65 19.81 -9.67
N VAL A 427 -6.86 18.50 -9.54
CA VAL A 427 -7.53 17.91 -8.38
C VAL A 427 -6.62 17.96 -7.17
N MET A 428 -5.33 17.62 -7.31
CA MET A 428 -4.38 17.72 -6.20
C MET A 428 -4.23 19.15 -5.71
N ALA A 429 -4.06 20.14 -6.60
CA ALA A 429 -3.99 21.55 -6.22
C ALA A 429 -5.23 22.03 -5.47
N LYS A 430 -6.43 21.63 -5.91
CA LYS A 430 -7.68 21.96 -5.21
C LYS A 430 -7.83 21.24 -3.89
N GLY A 431 -7.35 19.98 -3.82
CA GLY A 431 -7.31 19.21 -2.57
C GLY A 431 -6.47 19.93 -1.51
N HIS A 432 -5.23 20.29 -1.84
CA HIS A 432 -4.36 21.08 -0.96
C HIS A 432 -5.01 22.40 -0.53
N ALA A 433 -5.63 23.12 -1.47
CA ALA A 433 -6.27 24.40 -1.14
C ALA A 433 -7.43 24.25 -0.13
N LEU A 434 -8.23 23.19 -0.26
CA LEU A 434 -9.30 22.87 0.68
C LEU A 434 -8.73 22.46 2.04
N ILE A 435 -7.70 21.61 2.09
CA ILE A 435 -7.03 21.25 3.35
C ILE A 435 -6.50 22.50 4.05
N HIS A 436 -5.75 23.38 3.37
CA HIS A 436 -5.25 24.61 3.96
C HIS A 436 -6.37 25.52 4.51
N GLN A 437 -7.50 25.61 3.79
CA GLN A 437 -8.66 26.38 4.24
C GLN A 437 -9.24 25.81 5.54
N TYR A 438 -9.44 24.49 5.62
CA TYR A 438 -10.03 23.85 6.78
C TYR A 438 -9.06 23.71 7.95
N ASP A 439 -7.76 23.53 7.72
CA ASP A 439 -6.73 23.63 8.76
C ASP A 439 -6.78 24.99 9.47
N ALA A 440 -6.95 26.09 8.71
CA ALA A 440 -7.09 27.42 9.29
C ALA A 440 -8.36 27.58 10.13
N LEU A 441 -9.46 26.92 9.78
CA LEU A 441 -10.70 26.92 10.57
C LEU A 441 -10.55 26.05 11.83
N LEU A 442 -9.93 24.89 11.72
CA LEU A 442 -9.68 23.95 12.80
C LEU A 442 -8.74 24.53 13.86
N ALA A 443 -7.71 25.27 13.46
CA ALA A 443 -6.74 25.89 14.37
C ALA A 443 -7.37 26.87 15.38
N GLY A 444 -8.56 27.42 15.07
CA GLY A 444 -9.30 28.33 15.95
C GLY A 444 -10.43 27.66 16.75
N GLU A 445 -10.72 26.37 16.51
CA GLU A 445 -11.84 25.67 17.15
C GLU A 445 -11.35 24.76 18.29
N THR A 446 -12.02 24.82 19.44
CA THR A 446 -11.68 24.03 20.64
C THR A 446 -12.75 22.98 20.99
N ASP A 447 -13.90 23.04 20.37
CA ASP A 447 -15.00 22.09 20.57
C ASP A 447 -14.77 20.87 19.66
N GLU A 448 -14.52 19.71 20.24
CA GLU A 448 -14.23 18.46 19.51
C GLU A 448 -15.36 18.07 18.54
N THR A 449 -16.62 18.31 18.91
CA THR A 449 -17.78 18.02 18.05
C THR A 449 -17.76 18.90 16.80
N LYS A 450 -17.45 20.19 16.97
CA LYS A 450 -17.33 21.12 15.84
C LYS A 450 -16.10 20.84 14.98
N GLN A 451 -14.99 20.44 15.59
CA GLN A 451 -13.81 20.01 14.83
C GLN A 451 -14.14 18.81 13.93
N THR A 452 -14.83 17.80 14.46
CA THR A 452 -15.30 16.65 13.65
C THR A 452 -16.23 17.11 12.53
N GLN A 453 -17.20 17.98 12.80
CA GLN A 453 -18.08 18.55 11.77
C GLN A 453 -17.32 19.30 10.67
N LEU A 454 -16.31 20.10 11.03
CA LEU A 454 -15.46 20.82 10.07
C LEU A 454 -14.66 19.84 9.18
N ARG A 455 -14.11 18.75 9.75
CA ARG A 455 -13.41 17.73 8.97
C ARG A 455 -14.35 17.00 8.01
N GLU A 456 -15.55 16.65 8.45
CA GLU A 456 -16.57 16.04 7.61
C GLU A 456 -17.05 16.99 6.50
N GLU A 457 -17.22 18.27 6.80
CA GLU A 457 -17.54 19.29 5.81
C GLU A 457 -16.40 19.40 4.76
N ALA A 458 -15.13 19.45 5.21
CA ALA A 458 -13.97 19.45 4.32
C ALA A 458 -13.99 18.23 3.38
N ASN A 459 -14.16 17.03 3.95
CA ASN A 459 -14.19 15.79 3.20
C ASN A 459 -15.32 15.80 2.15
N ASN A 460 -16.51 16.29 2.50
CA ASN A 460 -17.63 16.42 1.57
C ASN A 460 -17.35 17.43 0.44
N LYS A 461 -16.74 18.57 0.75
CA LYS A 461 -16.32 19.56 -0.26
C LYS A 461 -15.28 19.01 -1.22
N ILE A 462 -14.33 18.25 -0.70
CA ILE A 462 -13.32 17.56 -1.51
C ILE A 462 -14.00 16.53 -2.43
N ALA A 463 -14.93 15.73 -1.92
CA ALA A 463 -15.67 14.74 -2.71
C ALA A 463 -16.56 15.39 -3.79
N GLU A 464 -17.23 16.51 -3.51
CA GLU A 464 -17.98 17.30 -4.49
C GLU A 464 -17.07 17.79 -5.63
N MET A 465 -15.92 18.38 -5.27
CA MET A 465 -14.90 18.83 -6.23
C MET A 465 -14.42 17.65 -7.08
N LEU A 466 -14.10 16.53 -6.43
CA LEU A 466 -13.63 15.30 -7.07
C LEU A 466 -14.66 14.77 -8.08
N LYS A 467 -15.93 14.61 -7.68
CA LYS A 467 -17.02 14.13 -8.56
C LYS A 467 -17.13 15.00 -9.82
N LYS A 468 -17.05 16.32 -9.65
CA LYS A 468 -17.12 17.27 -10.78
C LYS A 468 -15.94 17.12 -11.74
N GLU A 469 -14.70 17.05 -11.23
CA GLU A 469 -13.50 17.00 -12.07
C GLU A 469 -13.34 15.61 -12.74
N THR A 470 -13.69 14.53 -12.03
CA THR A 470 -13.71 13.16 -12.58
C THR A 470 -14.71 13.06 -13.73
N GLY A 471 -15.96 13.55 -13.54
CA GLY A 471 -16.97 13.58 -14.59
C GLY A 471 -16.52 14.39 -15.81
N ALA A 472 -15.91 15.55 -15.60
CA ALA A 472 -15.39 16.37 -16.70
C ALA A 472 -14.25 15.68 -17.47
N THR A 473 -13.42 14.89 -16.78
CA THR A 473 -12.34 14.12 -17.40
C THR A 473 -12.88 12.92 -18.15
N LEU A 474 -13.87 12.21 -17.57
CA LEU A 474 -14.58 11.11 -18.22
C LEU A 474 -15.13 11.52 -19.57
N HIS A 475 -15.78 12.69 -19.67
CA HIS A 475 -16.30 13.19 -20.93
C HIS A 475 -15.20 13.40 -21.98
N LYS A 476 -14.02 13.90 -21.58
CA LYS A 476 -12.90 14.15 -22.50
C LYS A 476 -12.28 12.86 -23.01
N VAL A 477 -11.97 11.91 -22.12
CA VAL A 477 -11.36 10.63 -22.53
C VAL A 477 -12.35 9.79 -23.36
N LEU A 478 -13.66 9.86 -23.08
CA LEU A 478 -14.68 9.22 -23.89
C LEU A 478 -14.73 9.85 -25.30
N PHE A 479 -14.62 11.18 -25.41
CA PHE A 479 -14.58 11.87 -26.69
C PHE A 479 -13.36 11.43 -27.51
N GLU A 480 -12.16 11.41 -26.91
CA GLU A 480 -10.92 10.97 -27.56
C GLU A 480 -11.03 9.53 -28.07
N LEU A 481 -11.53 8.62 -27.21
CA LEU A 481 -11.68 7.22 -27.59
C LEU A 481 -12.74 7.03 -28.66
N SER A 482 -13.86 7.76 -28.61
CA SER A 482 -14.94 7.68 -29.58
C SER A 482 -14.50 8.08 -30.98
N ASN A 483 -13.61 9.09 -31.09
CA ASN A 483 -13.03 9.50 -32.37
C ASN A 483 -12.07 8.45 -32.98
N GLN A 484 -11.64 7.45 -32.19
CA GLN A 484 -10.77 6.37 -32.66
C GLN A 484 -11.54 5.08 -33.00
N MET A 485 -12.86 5.08 -32.86
CA MET A 485 -13.70 3.92 -33.18
C MET A 485 -13.66 3.63 -34.68
N LYS A 486 -13.37 2.37 -35.02
CA LYS A 486 -13.29 1.89 -36.40
C LYS A 486 -14.38 0.87 -36.78
N ASN A 487 -15.22 0.47 -35.80
CA ASN A 487 -16.26 -0.54 -35.96
C ASN A 487 -15.76 -1.85 -36.64
N ALA A 488 -14.49 -2.19 -36.43
CA ALA A 488 -13.79 -3.31 -37.11
C ALA A 488 -13.84 -3.23 -38.64
N TYR A 489 -14.11 -2.07 -39.23
CA TYR A 489 -14.19 -1.87 -40.65
C TYR A 489 -12.81 -1.55 -41.24
N SER A 490 -12.44 -2.23 -42.35
CA SER A 490 -11.10 -2.12 -42.94
C SER A 490 -10.86 -0.82 -43.72
N ARG A 491 -11.89 -0.09 -44.07
CA ARG A 491 -11.81 1.23 -44.73
C ARG A 491 -12.31 2.27 -43.75
N SER A 492 -11.45 3.19 -43.39
CA SER A 492 -11.77 4.35 -42.53
C SER A 492 -12.20 5.52 -43.39
N ASP A 493 -13.13 6.31 -42.94
CA ASP A 493 -13.53 7.59 -43.55
C ASP A 493 -12.55 8.73 -43.22
N ALA A 494 -11.41 8.41 -42.59
CA ALA A 494 -10.37 9.38 -42.23
C ALA A 494 -9.28 9.51 -43.27
#